data_4ae24b948a174ae49c28405476060aab
#
_entry.id   4ae24b948a174ae49c28405476060aab
#
_cell.length_a   1.000
_cell.length_b   1.000
_cell.length_c   1.000
_cell.angle_alpha   90.00
_cell.angle_beta   90.00
_cell.angle_gamma   90.00
#
_symmetry.space_group_name_H-M   'P 1'
#
loop_
_entity.id
_entity.type
_entity.pdbx_description
1 polymer ?
#
loop_
_entity_poly.entity_id
_entity_poly.type
_entity_poly.pdbx_seq_one_letter_code
_entity_poly.pdbx_strand_id
1 'polypeptide(L)'
;MSGKKGRLAFVGLGLHDEHGVTLRGLDELCRCDAAFAESYTAMLSDGAVDRLGRRAGKTVETMDRKVVEDGTRILEAAKSAHVVLLVPGDPMSATTHVDLRLRAEAAGIETAVVNGVSAMTAIPGLLGLQHYKFGRTTTLPFPQEGYSPTSPYEVVEENLARGLHTLVLLDIDAENSRYMTANEGLHLLRDMAGRVGRRAVDEDTIACVVARAGAPDCIVRAGAVREMLAADFGRPLHSLVVPGKLHFIEEEALQVLAGLTKRS
;
A
#
# COMPACT_ATOMS: atom_id res chain seq x y z
N MET A 1 11.13 -42.72 5.02
CA MET A 1 10.81 -41.53 5.83
C MET A 1 10.32 -40.46 4.87
N SER A 2 9.03 -40.19 4.85
CA SER A 2 8.50 -39.05 4.04
C SER A 2 9.03 -37.76 4.68
N GLY A 3 10.03 -37.13 4.09
CA GLY A 3 10.52 -35.85 4.53
C GLY A 3 9.36 -34.85 4.52
N LYS A 4 9.28 -33.99 5.55
CA LYS A 4 8.28 -32.93 5.63
C LYS A 4 8.44 -32.09 4.35
N LYS A 5 7.38 -32.03 3.53
CA LYS A 5 7.41 -31.21 2.32
C LYS A 5 7.51 -29.74 2.71
N GLY A 6 8.49 -29.03 2.17
CA GLY A 6 8.69 -27.63 2.47
C GLY A 6 7.51 -26.77 2.03
N ARG A 7 7.23 -25.68 2.77
CA ARG A 7 6.10 -24.78 2.49
C ARG A 7 6.44 -23.33 2.80
N LEU A 8 6.03 -22.43 1.93
CA LEU A 8 6.12 -20.98 2.12
C LEU A 8 4.72 -20.36 2.01
N ALA A 9 4.21 -19.79 3.10
CA ALA A 9 2.96 -19.07 3.13
C ALA A 9 3.21 -17.56 3.20
N PHE A 10 2.65 -16.82 2.25
CA PHE A 10 2.62 -15.35 2.24
C PHE A 10 1.35 -14.90 2.94
N VAL A 11 1.46 -14.14 4.03
CA VAL A 11 0.34 -13.77 4.89
C VAL A 11 0.22 -12.27 4.98
N GLY A 12 -0.91 -11.71 4.53
CA GLY A 12 -1.21 -10.28 4.64
C GLY A 12 -1.60 -9.90 6.06
N LEU A 13 -1.02 -8.79 6.53
CA LEU A 13 -1.24 -8.24 7.87
C LEU A 13 -2.34 -7.19 7.93
N GLY A 14 -2.87 -6.76 6.77
CA GLY A 14 -3.79 -5.62 6.74
C GLY A 14 -3.07 -4.28 6.92
N LEU A 15 -3.79 -3.25 7.39
CA LEU A 15 -3.38 -1.85 7.20
C LEU A 15 -2.75 -1.17 8.41
N HIS A 16 -3.03 -1.59 9.63
CA HIS A 16 -2.67 -0.80 10.81
C HIS A 16 -1.91 -1.57 11.88
N ASP A 17 -2.50 -2.63 12.41
CA ASP A 17 -1.96 -3.36 13.57
C ASP A 17 -2.19 -4.87 13.46
N GLU A 18 -1.86 -5.60 14.52
CA GLU A 18 -2.00 -7.05 14.59
C GLU A 18 -3.44 -7.56 14.47
N HIS A 19 -4.44 -6.69 14.62
CA HIS A 19 -5.85 -7.06 14.45
C HIS A 19 -6.28 -7.10 12.98
N GLY A 20 -5.46 -6.52 12.09
CA GLY A 20 -5.69 -6.56 10.64
C GLY A 20 -5.44 -7.93 10.00
N VAL A 21 -4.75 -8.84 10.70
CA VAL A 21 -4.52 -10.20 10.20
C VAL A 21 -5.82 -10.99 10.21
N THR A 22 -6.04 -11.81 9.17
CA THR A 22 -7.19 -12.72 9.15
C THR A 22 -6.99 -13.90 10.13
N LEU A 23 -8.08 -14.53 10.58
CA LEU A 23 -7.99 -15.75 11.39
C LEU A 23 -7.15 -16.83 10.69
N ARG A 24 -7.29 -16.98 9.36
CA ARG A 24 -6.46 -17.90 8.57
C ARG A 24 -4.98 -17.53 8.62
N GLY A 25 -4.64 -16.24 8.54
CA GLY A 25 -3.26 -15.76 8.66
C GLY A 25 -2.68 -16.05 10.02
N LEU A 26 -3.44 -15.84 11.08
CA LEU A 26 -3.05 -16.20 12.44
C LEU A 26 -2.84 -17.72 12.59
N ASP A 27 -3.72 -18.54 12.03
CA ASP A 27 -3.59 -20.00 12.05
C ASP A 27 -2.32 -20.49 11.32
N GLU A 28 -1.99 -19.89 10.15
CA GLU A 28 -0.74 -20.18 9.45
C GLU A 28 0.47 -19.84 10.32
N LEU A 29 0.46 -18.67 10.96
CA LEU A 29 1.53 -18.23 11.86
C LEU A 29 1.67 -19.15 13.07
N CYS A 30 0.56 -19.55 13.71
CA CYS A 30 0.62 -20.48 14.86
C CYS A 30 1.26 -21.84 14.50
N ARG A 31 1.06 -22.31 13.27
CA ARG A 31 1.52 -23.63 12.81
C ARG A 31 2.88 -23.63 12.16
N CYS A 32 3.46 -22.48 11.84
CA CYS A 32 4.74 -22.40 11.15
C CYS A 32 5.91 -22.87 12.02
N ASP A 33 6.99 -23.28 11.36
CA ASP A 33 8.25 -23.61 12.01
C ASP A 33 9.13 -22.35 12.13
N ALA A 34 9.05 -21.42 11.15
CA ALA A 34 9.75 -20.13 11.15
C ALA A 34 8.86 -19.03 10.59
N ALA A 35 8.98 -17.83 11.14
CA ALA A 35 8.22 -16.66 10.75
C ALA A 35 9.12 -15.47 10.46
N PHE A 36 8.93 -14.87 9.30
CA PHE A 36 9.61 -13.66 8.86
C PHE A 36 8.57 -12.56 8.59
N ALA A 37 8.95 -11.31 8.77
CA ALA A 37 8.13 -10.16 8.41
C ALA A 37 8.97 -9.17 7.60
N GLU A 38 8.41 -8.64 6.53
CA GLU A 38 9.02 -7.51 5.84
C GLU A 38 8.67 -6.20 6.54
N SER A 39 9.52 -5.18 6.39
CA SER A 39 9.37 -3.89 7.07
C SER A 39 9.44 -2.69 6.14
N TYR A 40 9.27 -2.88 4.82
CA TYR A 40 9.54 -1.82 3.84
C TYR A 40 8.37 -1.46 2.91
N THR A 41 7.38 -2.34 2.74
CA THR A 41 6.23 -2.07 1.85
C THR A 41 5.24 -1.08 2.48
N ALA A 42 5.03 -1.18 3.78
CA ALA A 42 4.20 -0.26 4.56
C ALA A 42 4.59 -0.27 6.04
N MET A 43 4.07 0.69 6.78
CA MET A 43 4.29 0.81 8.22
C MET A 43 3.03 0.37 8.98
N LEU A 44 3.18 -0.61 9.86
CA LEU A 44 2.19 -0.93 10.87
C LEU A 44 2.42 -0.11 12.14
N SER A 45 1.50 -0.14 13.08
CA SER A 45 1.68 0.47 14.39
C SER A 45 2.89 -0.14 15.13
N ASP A 46 3.58 0.66 15.92
CA ASP A 46 4.78 0.24 16.63
C ASP A 46 4.55 -1.05 17.42
N GLY A 47 5.43 -2.03 17.20
CA GLY A 47 5.37 -3.33 17.86
C GLY A 47 4.22 -4.25 17.44
N ALA A 48 3.47 -3.95 16.37
CA ALA A 48 2.36 -4.78 15.89
C ALA A 48 2.82 -6.20 15.55
N VAL A 49 3.95 -6.33 14.86
CA VAL A 49 4.54 -7.64 14.49
C VAL A 49 4.91 -8.45 15.73
N ASP A 50 5.51 -7.80 16.73
CA ASP A 50 5.88 -8.45 17.98
C ASP A 50 4.65 -8.89 18.80
N ARG A 51 3.60 -8.04 18.84
CA ARG A 51 2.33 -8.40 19.51
C ARG A 51 1.67 -9.58 18.82
N LEU A 52 1.68 -9.60 17.48
CA LEU A 52 1.18 -10.72 16.69
C LEU A 52 1.99 -12.00 16.97
N GLY A 53 3.31 -11.90 16.96
CA GLY A 53 4.20 -13.02 17.29
C GLY A 53 3.92 -13.61 18.68
N ARG A 54 3.82 -12.76 19.70
CA ARG A 54 3.44 -13.19 21.06
C ARG A 54 2.08 -13.88 21.09
N ARG A 55 1.08 -13.35 20.37
CA ARG A 55 -0.26 -13.96 20.28
C ARG A 55 -0.23 -15.35 19.63
N ALA A 56 0.65 -15.54 18.65
CA ALA A 56 0.84 -16.83 17.97
C ALA A 56 1.81 -17.79 18.68
N GLY A 57 2.49 -17.35 19.75
CA GLY A 57 3.55 -18.11 20.40
C GLY A 57 4.80 -18.28 19.52
N LYS A 58 5.09 -17.29 18.65
CA LYS A 58 6.19 -17.31 17.68
C LYS A 58 7.10 -16.10 17.83
N THR A 59 8.38 -16.31 17.61
CA THR A 59 9.32 -15.23 17.32
C THR A 59 9.24 -14.92 15.84
N VAL A 60 9.01 -13.65 15.49
CA VAL A 60 8.98 -13.18 14.10
C VAL A 60 10.25 -12.37 13.86
N GLU A 61 11.02 -12.77 12.86
CA GLU A 61 12.21 -12.03 12.45
C GLU A 61 11.86 -11.01 11.36
N THR A 62 12.16 -9.74 11.61
CA THR A 62 11.98 -8.67 10.63
C THR A 62 13.14 -8.64 9.65
N MET A 63 12.81 -8.53 8.36
CA MET A 63 13.76 -8.48 7.25
C MET A 63 13.62 -7.20 6.45
N ASP A 64 14.75 -6.66 6.02
CA ASP A 64 14.81 -5.53 5.08
C ASP A 64 14.49 -5.96 3.64
N ARG A 65 14.37 -4.97 2.75
CA ARG A 65 14.05 -5.18 1.33
C ARG A 65 15.08 -6.08 0.65
N LYS A 66 16.38 -5.85 0.86
CA LYS A 66 17.45 -6.58 0.18
C LYS A 66 17.41 -8.07 0.52
N VAL A 67 17.18 -8.40 1.78
CA VAL A 67 17.09 -9.78 2.25
C VAL A 67 15.86 -10.49 1.71
N VAL A 68 14.71 -9.81 1.66
CA VAL A 68 13.46 -10.39 1.12
C VAL A 68 13.53 -10.54 -0.40
N GLU A 69 14.05 -9.56 -1.13
CA GLU A 69 14.21 -9.62 -2.59
C GLU A 69 15.28 -10.65 -3.01
N ASP A 70 16.40 -10.77 -2.27
CA ASP A 70 17.33 -11.89 -2.45
C ASP A 70 16.63 -13.23 -2.22
N GLY A 71 15.82 -13.34 -1.17
CA GLY A 71 14.97 -14.47 -0.86
C GLY A 71 15.69 -15.76 -0.49
N THR A 72 17.03 -15.84 -0.62
CA THR A 72 17.82 -17.06 -0.37
C THR A 72 17.53 -17.64 1.01
N ARG A 73 17.53 -16.81 2.05
CA ARG A 73 17.29 -17.25 3.42
C ARG A 73 15.89 -17.82 3.62
N ILE A 74 14.88 -17.20 3.04
CA ILE A 74 13.48 -17.64 3.13
C ILE A 74 13.31 -18.96 2.39
N LEU A 75 13.85 -19.07 1.16
CA LEU A 75 13.75 -20.27 0.35
C LEU A 75 14.48 -21.45 0.97
N GLU A 76 15.70 -21.25 1.48
CA GLU A 76 16.46 -22.33 2.16
C GLU A 76 15.70 -22.86 3.39
N ALA A 77 15.15 -21.97 4.21
CA ALA A 77 14.31 -22.38 5.34
C ALA A 77 13.07 -23.16 4.89
N ALA A 78 12.42 -22.70 3.80
CA ALA A 78 11.18 -23.27 3.32
C ALA A 78 11.36 -24.63 2.60
N LYS A 79 12.57 -25.06 2.25
CA LYS A 79 12.80 -26.38 1.62
C LYS A 79 12.36 -27.57 2.48
N SER A 80 12.46 -27.43 3.80
CA SER A 80 12.17 -28.54 4.75
C SER A 80 11.27 -28.14 5.92
N ALA A 81 10.82 -26.88 5.96
CA ALA A 81 10.02 -26.31 7.04
C ALA A 81 8.78 -25.60 6.49
N HIS A 82 7.79 -25.41 7.35
CA HIS A 82 6.68 -24.49 7.10
C HIS A 82 7.10 -23.06 7.50
N VAL A 83 7.34 -22.22 6.52
CA VAL A 83 7.76 -20.84 6.69
C VAL A 83 6.60 -19.90 6.40
N VAL A 84 6.44 -18.85 7.20
CA VAL A 84 5.50 -17.76 6.96
C VAL A 84 6.29 -16.48 6.70
N LEU A 85 5.94 -15.77 5.61
CA LEU A 85 6.35 -14.41 5.34
C LEU A 85 5.14 -13.48 5.57
N LEU A 86 5.23 -12.64 6.60
CA LEU A 86 4.24 -11.64 6.96
C LEU A 86 4.48 -10.36 6.16
N VAL A 87 3.44 -9.84 5.53
CA VAL A 87 3.51 -8.69 4.63
C VAL A 87 2.44 -7.67 5.01
N PRO A 88 2.77 -6.40 5.28
CA PRO A 88 1.78 -5.36 5.48
C PRO A 88 0.83 -5.25 4.28
N GLY A 89 -0.45 -5.00 4.53
CA GLY A 89 -1.48 -5.00 3.48
C GLY A 89 -1.82 -6.40 2.98
N ASP A 90 -1.86 -6.55 1.66
CA ASP A 90 -2.03 -7.82 0.97
C ASP A 90 -0.69 -8.27 0.37
N PRO A 91 -0.29 -9.53 0.50
CA PRO A 91 1.06 -9.97 0.17
C PRO A 91 1.35 -10.02 -1.34
N MET A 92 0.34 -9.86 -2.20
CA MET A 92 0.49 -9.89 -3.66
C MET A 92 0.07 -8.57 -4.33
N SER A 93 -0.30 -7.55 -3.55
CA SER A 93 -0.77 -6.26 -4.09
C SER A 93 0.31 -5.19 -3.99
N ALA A 94 0.73 -4.62 -5.13
CA ALA A 94 1.73 -3.57 -5.23
C ALA A 94 3.10 -3.95 -4.60
N THR A 95 3.55 -5.18 -4.84
CA THR A 95 4.77 -5.77 -4.28
C THR A 95 5.48 -6.65 -5.29
N THR A 96 6.75 -7.00 -5.01
CA THR A 96 7.60 -7.87 -5.84
C THR A 96 7.54 -9.34 -5.42
N HIS A 97 6.73 -9.70 -4.41
CA HIS A 97 6.71 -11.06 -3.82
C HIS A 97 6.31 -12.19 -4.79
N VAL A 98 5.69 -11.84 -5.93
CA VAL A 98 5.41 -12.81 -6.99
C VAL A 98 6.70 -13.49 -7.47
N ASP A 99 7.82 -12.78 -7.57
CA ASP A 99 9.12 -13.35 -7.96
C ASP A 99 9.56 -14.42 -6.92
N LEU A 100 9.54 -14.07 -5.64
CA LEU A 100 9.89 -15.01 -4.57
C LEU A 100 9.00 -16.27 -4.59
N ARG A 101 7.70 -16.08 -4.85
CA ARG A 101 6.75 -17.18 -4.99
C ARG A 101 7.09 -18.09 -6.15
N LEU A 102 7.38 -17.52 -7.34
CA LEU A 102 7.77 -18.29 -8.52
C LEU A 102 9.07 -19.09 -8.29
N ARG A 103 10.06 -18.49 -7.62
CA ARG A 103 11.30 -19.18 -7.24
C ARG A 103 11.05 -20.31 -6.25
N ALA A 104 10.16 -20.14 -5.29
CA ALA A 104 9.75 -21.19 -4.35
C ALA A 104 9.12 -22.38 -5.09
N GLU A 105 8.15 -22.13 -5.97
CA GLU A 105 7.50 -23.17 -6.79
C GLU A 105 8.52 -23.90 -7.68
N ALA A 106 9.41 -23.18 -8.34
CA ALA A 106 10.49 -23.76 -9.16
C ALA A 106 11.43 -24.63 -8.34
N ALA A 107 11.62 -24.34 -7.04
CA ALA A 107 12.40 -25.15 -6.12
C ALA A 107 11.62 -26.34 -5.51
N GLY A 108 10.36 -26.56 -5.93
CA GLY A 108 9.50 -27.63 -5.41
C GLY A 108 8.92 -27.36 -4.02
N ILE A 109 8.97 -26.12 -3.55
CA ILE A 109 8.39 -25.66 -2.29
C ILE A 109 6.91 -25.36 -2.54
N GLU A 110 6.00 -25.93 -1.73
CA GLU A 110 4.58 -25.60 -1.79
C GLU A 110 4.36 -24.15 -1.37
N THR A 111 3.60 -23.36 -2.17
CA THR A 111 3.27 -21.99 -1.77
C THR A 111 1.81 -21.82 -1.41
N ALA A 112 1.53 -20.92 -0.48
CA ALA A 112 0.19 -20.49 -0.12
C ALA A 112 0.13 -18.97 -0.01
N VAL A 113 -1.04 -18.39 -0.33
CA VAL A 113 -1.32 -16.96 -0.16
C VAL A 113 -2.53 -16.83 0.76
N VAL A 114 -2.36 -16.06 1.83
CA VAL A 114 -3.45 -15.63 2.71
C VAL A 114 -3.59 -14.13 2.55
N ASN A 115 -4.65 -13.70 1.87
CA ASN A 115 -4.89 -12.30 1.59
C ASN A 115 -5.10 -11.49 2.87
N GLY A 116 -4.66 -10.25 2.82
CA GLY A 116 -4.92 -9.21 3.82
C GLY A 116 -5.70 -8.04 3.19
N VAL A 117 -6.18 -7.13 4.02
CA VAL A 117 -6.79 -5.90 3.53
C VAL A 117 -5.71 -5.01 2.93
N SER A 118 -5.84 -4.67 1.65
CA SER A 118 -4.92 -3.76 0.93
C SER A 118 -5.45 -2.32 0.91
N ALA A 119 -4.54 -1.36 0.93
CA ALA A 119 -4.85 0.05 0.64
C ALA A 119 -5.56 0.21 -0.72
N MET A 120 -5.24 -0.66 -1.70
CA MET A 120 -5.87 -0.67 -3.03
C MET A 120 -7.40 -0.82 -2.98
N THR A 121 -7.92 -1.55 -2.00
CA THR A 121 -9.37 -1.79 -1.84
C THR A 121 -9.97 -0.93 -0.73
N ALA A 122 -9.24 -0.65 0.33
CA ALA A 122 -9.74 0.10 1.47
C ALA A 122 -9.92 1.59 1.15
N ILE A 123 -8.98 2.22 0.45
CA ILE A 123 -9.03 3.66 0.14
C ILE A 123 -10.25 4.04 -0.69
N PRO A 124 -10.59 3.35 -1.80
CA PRO A 124 -11.85 3.60 -2.49
C PRO A 124 -13.07 3.56 -1.58
N GLY A 125 -13.17 2.53 -0.72
CA GLY A 125 -14.28 2.37 0.21
C GLY A 125 -14.37 3.47 1.27
N LEU A 126 -13.24 3.90 1.84
CA LEU A 126 -13.17 5.00 2.82
C LEU A 126 -13.63 6.33 2.22
N LEU A 127 -13.36 6.56 0.94
CA LEU A 127 -13.78 7.75 0.21
C LEU A 127 -15.23 7.64 -0.34
N GLY A 128 -15.83 6.45 -0.33
CA GLY A 128 -17.11 6.21 -0.98
C GLY A 128 -17.04 6.24 -2.51
N LEU A 129 -15.85 6.05 -3.09
CA LEU A 129 -15.63 5.97 -4.52
C LEU A 129 -15.78 4.53 -5.02
N GLN A 130 -16.39 4.37 -6.19
CA GLN A 130 -16.66 3.07 -6.79
C GLN A 130 -15.37 2.43 -7.33
N HIS A 131 -14.93 1.32 -6.74
CA HIS A 131 -13.67 0.68 -7.07
C HIS A 131 -13.51 0.37 -8.57
N TYR A 132 -14.58 -0.06 -9.25
CA TYR A 132 -14.54 -0.38 -10.68
C TYR A 132 -14.36 0.84 -11.61
N LYS A 133 -14.40 2.07 -11.05
CA LYS A 133 -14.08 3.31 -11.78
C LYS A 133 -12.63 3.74 -11.59
N PHE A 134 -11.83 3.01 -10.83
CA PHE A 134 -10.41 3.25 -10.75
C PHE A 134 -9.71 2.73 -12.01
N GLY A 135 -8.88 3.57 -12.59
CA GLY A 135 -7.97 3.20 -13.66
C GLY A 135 -6.66 2.63 -13.12
N ARG A 136 -5.61 2.78 -13.89
CA ARG A 136 -4.28 2.34 -13.51
C ARG A 136 -3.79 3.07 -12.26
N THR A 137 -3.38 2.33 -11.24
CA THR A 137 -2.69 2.87 -10.05
C THR A 137 -1.27 3.27 -10.41
N THR A 138 -0.75 4.31 -9.76
CA THR A 138 0.64 4.73 -9.90
C THR A 138 1.29 4.97 -8.55
N THR A 139 2.64 5.00 -8.54
CA THR A 139 3.43 5.35 -7.36
C THR A 139 4.27 6.58 -7.67
N LEU A 140 4.27 7.55 -6.75
CA LEU A 140 5.17 8.71 -6.80
C LEU A 140 6.46 8.35 -6.09
N PRO A 141 7.59 8.20 -6.80
CA PRO A 141 8.89 7.99 -6.16
C PRO A 141 9.44 9.31 -5.61
N PHE A 142 10.26 9.23 -4.57
CA PHE A 142 11.09 10.37 -4.17
C PHE A 142 12.02 10.77 -5.32
N PRO A 143 12.12 12.06 -5.65
CA PRO A 143 13.10 12.54 -6.61
C PRO A 143 14.51 12.19 -6.14
N GLN A 144 15.33 11.69 -7.07
CA GLN A 144 16.73 11.38 -6.85
C GLN A 144 17.59 12.07 -7.92
N GLU A 145 18.88 12.25 -7.67
CA GLU A 145 19.79 12.80 -8.67
C GLU A 145 19.78 11.92 -9.93
N GLY A 146 19.50 12.54 -11.07
CA GLY A 146 19.37 11.86 -12.36
C GLY A 146 18.10 11.04 -12.56
N TYR A 147 17.22 10.93 -11.55
CA TYR A 147 15.96 10.19 -11.67
C TYR A 147 14.77 10.99 -11.13
N SER A 148 13.99 11.55 -12.03
CA SER A 148 12.78 12.31 -11.72
C SER A 148 11.71 12.07 -12.81
N PRO A 149 11.07 10.90 -12.81
CA PRO A 149 10.14 10.50 -13.86
C PRO A 149 8.87 11.36 -13.87
N THR A 150 8.26 11.52 -15.05
CA THR A 150 6.94 12.15 -15.23
C THR A 150 5.82 11.13 -15.39
N SER A 151 6.17 9.86 -15.55
CA SER A 151 5.21 8.76 -15.78
C SER A 151 4.08 8.67 -14.75
N PRO A 152 4.25 8.97 -13.44
CA PRO A 152 3.12 8.98 -12.52
C PRO A 152 2.05 10.03 -12.89
N TYR A 153 2.47 11.21 -13.32
CA TYR A 153 1.56 12.25 -13.79
C TYR A 153 0.85 11.83 -15.08
N GLU A 154 1.57 11.20 -16.02
CA GLU A 154 1.00 10.72 -17.28
C GLU A 154 -0.11 9.68 -17.03
N VAL A 155 0.07 8.79 -16.04
CA VAL A 155 -0.98 7.84 -15.62
C VAL A 155 -2.22 8.58 -15.09
N VAL A 156 -2.04 9.61 -14.26
CA VAL A 156 -3.15 10.42 -13.75
C VAL A 156 -3.90 11.09 -14.92
N GLU A 157 -3.17 11.69 -15.84
CA GLU A 157 -3.73 12.37 -17.01
C GLU A 157 -4.52 11.40 -17.91
N GLU A 158 -3.96 10.21 -18.21
CA GLU A 158 -4.63 9.18 -19.01
C GLU A 158 -5.94 8.71 -18.37
N ASN A 159 -5.93 8.50 -17.04
CA ASN A 159 -7.13 8.10 -16.31
C ASN A 159 -8.18 9.22 -16.32
N LEU A 160 -7.78 10.47 -16.05
CA LEU A 160 -8.67 11.63 -16.09
C LEU A 160 -9.33 11.81 -17.47
N ALA A 161 -8.58 11.64 -18.56
CA ALA A 161 -9.09 11.70 -19.93
C ALA A 161 -10.17 10.64 -20.20
N ARG A 162 -10.15 9.53 -19.47
CA ARG A 162 -11.15 8.45 -19.54
C ARG A 162 -12.25 8.57 -18.47
N GLY A 163 -12.22 9.61 -17.64
CA GLY A 163 -13.13 9.79 -16.51
C GLY A 163 -12.91 8.83 -15.35
N LEU A 164 -11.73 8.20 -15.27
CA LEU A 164 -11.37 7.23 -14.23
C LEU A 164 -10.64 7.89 -13.07
N HIS A 165 -10.82 7.34 -11.85
CA HIS A 165 -10.08 7.74 -10.67
C HIS A 165 -8.68 7.15 -10.69
N THR A 166 -7.72 7.84 -10.08
CA THR A 166 -6.35 7.35 -9.93
C THR A 166 -6.00 7.23 -8.45
N LEU A 167 -5.69 6.02 -8.00
CA LEU A 167 -4.98 5.83 -6.73
C LEU A 167 -3.50 6.11 -6.97
N VAL A 168 -2.96 7.02 -6.17
CA VAL A 168 -1.55 7.41 -6.21
C VAL A 168 -0.91 6.98 -4.87
N LEU A 169 -0.08 5.95 -4.94
CA LEU A 169 0.72 5.50 -3.81
C LEU A 169 1.92 6.43 -3.63
N LEU A 170 2.29 6.69 -2.39
CA LEU A 170 3.38 7.57 -2.02
C LEU A 170 4.58 6.74 -1.56
N ASP A 171 5.76 7.17 -1.95
CA ASP A 171 7.00 6.43 -1.71
C ASP A 171 7.35 6.30 -0.23
N ILE A 172 7.97 5.18 0.09
CA ILE A 172 8.42 4.80 1.42
C ILE A 172 9.90 4.43 1.33
N ASP A 173 10.75 5.21 1.99
CA ASP A 173 12.15 4.91 2.24
C ASP A 173 12.29 4.49 3.70
N ALA A 174 12.01 3.22 3.97
CA ALA A 174 12.02 2.68 5.33
C ALA A 174 13.43 2.68 5.94
N GLU A 175 14.50 2.55 5.12
CA GLU A 175 15.89 2.57 5.59
C GLU A 175 16.24 3.93 6.21
N ASN A 176 15.73 5.02 5.64
CA ASN A 176 15.95 6.39 6.13
C ASN A 176 14.77 6.92 6.96
N SER A 177 13.78 6.09 7.30
CA SER A 177 12.56 6.48 8.02
C SER A 177 11.83 7.66 7.35
N ARG A 178 11.87 7.73 6.02
CA ARG A 178 11.26 8.78 5.22
C ARG A 178 9.99 8.27 4.53
N TYR A 179 8.90 8.93 4.80
CA TYR A 179 7.59 8.59 4.28
C TYR A 179 7.02 9.81 3.56
N MET A 180 6.72 9.69 2.27
CA MET A 180 6.20 10.82 1.51
C MET A 180 4.83 11.23 2.05
N THR A 181 4.69 12.52 2.34
CA THR A 181 3.41 13.12 2.76
C THR A 181 2.51 13.40 1.56
N ALA A 182 1.21 13.54 1.81
CA ALA A 182 0.27 13.92 0.77
C ALA A 182 0.61 15.29 0.14
N ASN A 183 1.07 16.24 0.97
CA ASN A 183 1.50 17.56 0.51
C ASN A 183 2.71 17.46 -0.43
N GLU A 184 3.75 16.69 -0.08
CA GLU A 184 4.88 16.42 -0.97
C GLU A 184 4.43 15.77 -2.29
N GLY A 185 3.55 14.77 -2.22
CA GLY A 185 3.01 14.10 -3.41
C GLY A 185 2.24 15.05 -4.33
N LEU A 186 1.41 15.94 -3.77
CA LEU A 186 0.69 16.96 -4.55
C LEU A 186 1.64 17.99 -5.17
N HIS A 187 2.68 18.42 -4.45
CA HIS A 187 3.71 19.28 -5.02
C HIS A 187 4.41 18.60 -6.19
N LEU A 188 4.81 17.33 -6.04
CA LEU A 188 5.46 16.56 -7.10
C LEU A 188 4.58 16.42 -8.34
N LEU A 189 3.28 16.14 -8.18
CA LEU A 189 2.34 16.08 -9.32
C LEU A 189 2.25 17.42 -10.06
N ARG A 190 2.23 18.55 -9.36
CA ARG A 190 2.24 19.88 -9.96
C ARG A 190 3.55 20.18 -10.69
N ASP A 191 4.67 19.82 -10.09
CA ASP A 191 5.98 20.00 -10.72
C ASP A 191 6.11 19.17 -11.99
N MET A 192 5.60 17.91 -11.99
CA MET A 192 5.54 17.06 -13.17
C MET A 192 4.66 17.69 -14.25
N ALA A 193 3.47 18.23 -13.88
CA ALA A 193 2.59 18.96 -14.81
C ALA A 193 3.32 20.12 -15.50
N GLY A 194 4.06 20.92 -14.75
CA GLY A 194 4.91 22.00 -15.26
C GLY A 194 5.97 21.54 -16.24
N ARG A 195 6.68 20.44 -15.92
CA ARG A 195 7.72 19.86 -16.78
C ARG A 195 7.16 19.26 -18.08
N VAL A 196 6.00 18.63 -18.02
CA VAL A 196 5.33 18.06 -19.19
C VAL A 196 4.63 19.13 -20.03
N GLY A 197 4.40 20.33 -19.47
CA GLY A 197 3.70 21.42 -20.16
C GLY A 197 2.20 21.17 -20.33
N ARG A 198 1.61 20.30 -19.50
CA ARG A 198 0.17 19.94 -19.51
C ARG A 198 -0.45 20.21 -18.14
N ARG A 199 -1.76 20.51 -18.12
CA ARG A 199 -2.47 20.94 -16.91
C ARG A 199 -3.68 20.06 -16.60
N ALA A 200 -3.51 18.74 -16.63
CA ALA A 200 -4.57 17.82 -16.21
C ALA A 200 -4.79 17.85 -14.69
N VAL A 201 -3.75 18.22 -13.93
CA VAL A 201 -3.82 18.49 -12.49
C VAL A 201 -3.40 19.93 -12.24
N ASP A 202 -4.32 20.77 -11.80
CA ASP A 202 -4.11 22.16 -11.43
C ASP A 202 -4.58 22.46 -10.00
N GLU A 203 -4.58 23.74 -9.61
CA GLU A 203 -4.96 24.16 -8.26
C GLU A 203 -6.43 23.88 -7.90
N ASP A 204 -7.31 23.85 -8.92
CA ASP A 204 -8.73 23.61 -8.77
C ASP A 204 -9.12 22.14 -8.93
N THR A 205 -8.19 21.29 -9.37
CA THR A 205 -8.42 19.85 -9.48
C THR A 205 -8.78 19.26 -8.11
N ILE A 206 -9.80 18.41 -8.04
CA ILE A 206 -10.14 17.71 -6.81
C ILE A 206 -9.05 16.67 -6.53
N ALA A 207 -8.56 16.66 -5.30
CA ALA A 207 -7.70 15.61 -4.76
C ALA A 207 -8.29 15.10 -3.45
N CYS A 208 -8.14 13.81 -3.21
CA CYS A 208 -8.51 13.18 -1.95
C CYS A 208 -7.26 12.67 -1.26
N VAL A 209 -7.21 12.81 0.07
CA VAL A 209 -6.16 12.30 0.92
C VAL A 209 -6.76 11.31 1.90
N VAL A 210 -6.17 10.13 2.00
CA VAL A 210 -6.42 9.17 3.08
C VAL A 210 -5.13 9.00 3.86
N ALA A 211 -5.14 9.43 5.11
CA ALA A 211 -4.00 9.26 6.01
C ALA A 211 -4.31 8.16 7.02
N ARG A 212 -3.36 7.25 7.23
CA ARG A 212 -3.44 6.16 8.20
C ARG A 212 -4.69 5.28 8.03
N ALA A 213 -4.94 4.85 6.80
CA ALA A 213 -6.04 3.93 6.49
C ALA A 213 -6.05 2.72 7.45
N GLY A 214 -7.20 2.42 8.05
CA GLY A 214 -7.36 1.33 9.01
C GLY A 214 -7.00 1.68 10.46
N ALA A 215 -6.36 2.82 10.72
CA ALA A 215 -6.05 3.27 12.07
C ALA A 215 -7.25 3.98 12.74
N PRO A 216 -7.32 4.02 14.08
CA PRO A 216 -8.35 4.77 14.80
C PRO A 216 -8.32 6.28 14.53
N ASP A 217 -7.15 6.82 14.18
CA ASP A 217 -6.91 8.22 13.81
C ASP A 217 -6.84 8.42 12.29
N CYS A 218 -7.53 7.56 11.52
CA CYS A 218 -7.63 7.69 10.07
C CYS A 218 -8.25 9.04 9.69
N ILE A 219 -7.61 9.74 8.77
CA ILE A 219 -8.13 10.99 8.18
C ILE A 219 -8.52 10.72 6.75
N VAL A 220 -9.72 11.15 6.37
CA VAL A 220 -10.25 11.13 5.00
C VAL A 220 -10.64 12.56 4.63
N ARG A 221 -10.03 13.12 3.59
CA ARG A 221 -10.30 14.49 3.14
C ARG A 221 -10.33 14.60 1.63
N ALA A 222 -11.21 15.47 1.12
CA ALA A 222 -11.30 15.84 -0.28
C ALA A 222 -11.46 17.35 -0.42
N GLY A 223 -10.84 17.92 -1.43
CA GLY A 223 -10.91 19.35 -1.74
C GLY A 223 -10.11 19.70 -2.97
N ALA A 224 -10.05 20.97 -3.33
CA ALA A 224 -9.17 21.44 -4.39
C ALA A 224 -7.69 21.24 -3.98
N VAL A 225 -6.83 20.99 -4.95
CA VAL A 225 -5.38 20.78 -4.70
C VAL A 225 -4.80 21.92 -3.86
N ARG A 226 -5.17 23.20 -4.11
CA ARG A 226 -4.71 24.34 -3.30
C ARG A 226 -5.10 24.21 -1.82
N GLU A 227 -6.28 23.66 -1.51
CA GLU A 227 -6.78 23.47 -0.15
C GLU A 227 -6.04 22.30 0.52
N MET A 228 -5.84 21.20 -0.23
CA MET A 228 -5.12 20.04 0.26
C MET A 228 -3.63 20.32 0.50
N LEU A 229 -3.01 21.20 -0.29
CA LEU A 229 -1.63 21.63 -0.06
C LEU A 229 -1.45 22.42 1.24
N ALA A 230 -2.48 23.16 1.67
CA ALA A 230 -2.48 23.94 2.90
C ALA A 230 -2.94 23.13 4.14
N ALA A 231 -3.48 21.93 3.95
CA ALA A 231 -4.02 21.12 5.04
C ALA A 231 -2.92 20.31 5.75
N ASP A 232 -3.14 20.06 7.03
CA ASP A 232 -2.35 19.11 7.82
C ASP A 232 -3.08 17.77 7.92
N PHE A 233 -2.39 16.69 7.54
CA PHE A 233 -2.89 15.31 7.62
C PHE A 233 -2.21 14.50 8.72
N GLY A 234 -1.36 15.15 9.51
CA GLY A 234 -0.60 14.51 10.59
C GLY A 234 0.50 13.56 10.08
N ARG A 235 0.82 12.58 10.91
CA ARG A 235 1.86 11.59 10.58
C ARG A 235 1.49 10.69 9.40
N PRO A 236 2.45 10.19 8.62
CA PRO A 236 2.21 9.17 7.59
C PRO A 236 1.67 7.84 8.22
N LEU A 237 1.18 6.86 7.40
CA LEU A 237 1.22 6.83 5.94
C LEU A 237 0.07 7.61 5.32
N HIS A 238 0.34 8.21 4.17
CA HIS A 238 -0.67 8.90 3.38
C HIS A 238 -0.82 8.23 2.00
N SER A 239 -1.99 8.39 1.41
CA SER A 239 -2.27 8.02 0.02
C SER A 239 -3.10 9.12 -0.63
N LEU A 240 -2.94 9.30 -1.93
CA LEU A 240 -3.71 10.25 -2.71
C LEU A 240 -4.67 9.53 -3.65
N VAL A 241 -5.80 10.15 -3.91
CA VAL A 241 -6.67 9.81 -5.03
C VAL A 241 -6.95 11.08 -5.82
N VAL A 242 -6.74 11.02 -7.13
CA VAL A 242 -7.22 12.05 -8.06
C VAL A 242 -8.49 11.50 -8.71
N PRO A 243 -9.68 11.99 -8.32
CA PRO A 243 -10.92 11.53 -8.88
C PRO A 243 -11.07 11.95 -10.35
N GLY A 244 -11.54 11.03 -11.19
CA GLY A 244 -12.03 11.36 -12.53
C GLY A 244 -13.47 11.87 -12.48
N LYS A 245 -14.27 11.54 -13.48
CA LYS A 245 -15.68 11.96 -13.53
C LYS A 245 -16.47 11.32 -12.39
N LEU A 246 -16.89 12.12 -11.42
CA LEU A 246 -17.71 11.66 -10.29
C LEU A 246 -19.13 11.30 -10.74
N HIS A 247 -19.66 10.21 -10.20
CA HIS A 247 -21.10 9.94 -10.19
C HIS A 247 -21.74 10.70 -9.03
N PHE A 248 -23.03 11.03 -9.10
CA PHE A 248 -23.69 11.85 -8.07
C PHE A 248 -23.58 11.24 -6.65
N ILE A 249 -23.62 9.91 -6.53
CA ILE A 249 -23.41 9.21 -5.24
C ILE A 249 -21.96 9.38 -4.74
N GLU A 250 -20.96 9.36 -5.63
CA GLU A 250 -19.55 9.57 -5.25
C GLU A 250 -19.32 11.02 -4.81
N GLU A 251 -19.95 11.97 -5.48
CA GLU A 251 -19.89 13.38 -5.09
C GLU A 251 -20.53 13.60 -3.71
N GLU A 252 -21.69 13.02 -3.45
CA GLU A 252 -22.35 13.04 -2.16
C GLU A 252 -21.47 12.37 -1.08
N ALA A 253 -20.89 11.21 -1.40
CA ALA A 253 -20.00 10.50 -0.49
C ALA A 253 -18.77 11.34 -0.13
N LEU A 254 -18.10 11.98 -1.10
CA LEU A 254 -16.97 12.86 -0.81
C LEU A 254 -17.38 14.09 0.01
N GLN A 255 -18.60 14.63 -0.20
CA GLN A 255 -19.11 15.73 0.64
C GLN A 255 -19.33 15.31 2.08
N VAL A 256 -19.95 14.16 2.31
CA VAL A 256 -20.32 13.66 3.64
C VAL A 256 -19.13 13.07 4.37
N LEU A 257 -18.33 12.22 3.70
CA LEU A 257 -17.27 11.44 4.32
C LEU A 257 -15.91 12.15 4.32
N ALA A 258 -15.66 12.99 3.32
CA ALA A 258 -14.35 13.62 3.11
C ALA A 258 -14.37 15.15 3.16
N GLY A 259 -15.52 15.76 3.41
CA GLY A 259 -15.66 17.22 3.56
C GLY A 259 -15.50 18.02 2.26
N LEU A 260 -15.73 17.41 1.10
CA LEU A 260 -15.71 18.13 -0.18
C LEU A 260 -16.76 19.22 -0.18
N THR A 261 -16.34 20.48 -0.40
CA THR A 261 -17.25 21.61 -0.49
C THR A 261 -18.00 21.56 -1.83
N LYS A 262 -19.32 21.80 -1.82
CA LYS A 262 -20.09 21.95 -3.06
C LYS A 262 -19.49 23.10 -3.89
N ARG A 263 -19.15 22.81 -5.11
CA ARG A 263 -18.84 23.88 -6.07
C ARG A 263 -20.16 24.55 -6.44
N SER A 264 -20.26 25.84 -6.12
CA SER A 264 -21.38 26.70 -6.50
C SER A 264 -21.44 26.89 -8.01
#